data_e756adc6e34137bb1db5b96dddef1d45
#
_entry.id   e756adc6e34137bb1db5b96dddef1d45
#
_cell.length_a   1.000
_cell.length_b   1.000
_cell.length_c   1.000
_cell.angle_alpha   90.00
_cell.angle_beta   90.00
_cell.angle_gamma   90.00
#
_symmetry.space_group_name_H-M   'P 1'
#
loop_
_entity.id
_entity.type
_entity.pdbx_description
1 polymer ?
#
loop_
_entity_poly.entity_id
_entity_poly.type
_entity_poly.pdbx_seq_one_letter_code
_entity_poly.pdbx_strand_id
1 'polypeptide(L)'
;DKGISNKLLLLAHDYKNVFVSATVVTNGKPVKIKIPLTDVPKGINTLTVLDSIGRPLAERLLFAHFADKPVVNISTDSATYAIRKQVQVKLKITDAHNLAVAGLVSVACVQNNRLDLQKMMNIESYTYLTEGLTDFPFKKDILADNVAGKDYLEQLLLIRGWRKYKWQDVENITAADTNNTIS
;
A
#
# COMPACT_ATOMS: atom_id res chain seq x y z
N ASP A 1 -14.38 -10.89 -40.48
CA ASP A 1 -13.30 -10.29 -39.68
C ASP A 1 -12.84 -11.27 -38.66
N LYS A 2 -11.70 -11.90 -38.89
CA LYS A 2 -11.00 -12.67 -37.83
C LYS A 2 -10.47 -11.65 -36.85
N GLY A 3 -11.18 -11.47 -35.71
CA GLY A 3 -10.75 -10.55 -34.66
C GLY A 3 -9.32 -10.90 -34.24
N ILE A 4 -8.43 -9.94 -34.30
CA ILE A 4 -7.04 -10.09 -33.86
C ILE A 4 -7.10 -10.38 -32.35
N SER A 5 -6.75 -11.61 -32.00
CA SER A 5 -6.63 -12.01 -30.59
C SER A 5 -5.31 -11.48 -30.06
N ASN A 6 -5.36 -10.53 -29.14
CA ASN A 6 -4.18 -10.00 -28.48
C ASN A 6 -3.95 -10.73 -27.16
N LYS A 7 -2.74 -11.24 -26.99
CA LYS A 7 -2.28 -11.82 -25.72
C LYS A 7 -1.62 -10.72 -24.90
N LEU A 8 -2.14 -10.51 -23.69
CA LEU A 8 -1.63 -9.52 -22.73
C LEU A 8 -1.14 -10.25 -21.49
N LEU A 9 -0.12 -9.72 -20.85
CA LEU A 9 0.36 -10.18 -19.56
C LEU A 9 0.00 -9.13 -18.50
N LEU A 10 -0.72 -9.54 -17.47
CA LEU A 10 -1.05 -8.71 -16.31
C LEU A 10 -0.14 -9.11 -15.15
N LEU A 11 0.53 -8.13 -14.56
CA LEU A 11 1.40 -8.30 -13.41
C LEU A 11 0.91 -7.45 -12.23
N ALA A 12 0.91 -8.04 -11.02
CA ALA A 12 0.84 -7.29 -9.77
C ALA A 12 2.22 -7.37 -9.09
N HIS A 13 2.84 -6.24 -8.78
CA HIS A 13 4.23 -6.18 -8.32
C HIS A 13 4.52 -4.92 -7.49
N ASP A 14 5.70 -4.89 -6.83
CA ASP A 14 6.26 -3.74 -6.11
C ASP A 14 7.56 -3.20 -6.76
N TYR A 15 7.83 -3.56 -8.02
CA TYR A 15 9.07 -3.35 -8.81
C TYR A 15 10.28 -4.21 -8.40
N LYS A 16 10.24 -4.86 -7.26
CA LYS A 16 11.27 -5.81 -6.82
C LYS A 16 10.78 -7.24 -6.98
N ASN A 17 9.50 -7.46 -6.68
CA ASN A 17 8.88 -8.78 -6.68
C ASN A 17 7.58 -8.76 -7.48
N VAL A 18 7.32 -9.84 -8.22
CA VAL A 18 6.05 -10.10 -8.88
C VAL A 18 5.24 -11.04 -8.00
N PHE A 19 4.08 -10.60 -7.53
CA PHE A 19 3.21 -11.37 -6.65
C PHE A 19 2.16 -12.15 -7.43
N VAL A 20 1.65 -11.55 -8.52
CA VAL A 20 0.64 -12.17 -9.38
C VAL A 20 1.04 -11.95 -10.83
N SER A 21 0.94 -13.04 -11.61
CA SER A 21 1.12 -13.01 -13.07
C SER A 21 -0.04 -13.76 -13.73
N ALA A 22 -0.71 -13.12 -14.68
CA ALA A 22 -1.83 -13.69 -15.40
C ALA A 22 -1.79 -13.34 -16.90
N THR A 23 -1.98 -14.34 -17.74
CA THR A 23 -2.14 -14.12 -19.18
C THR A 23 -3.60 -13.88 -19.51
N VAL A 24 -3.88 -12.82 -20.26
CA VAL A 24 -5.22 -12.43 -20.70
C VAL A 24 -5.26 -12.42 -22.21
N VAL A 25 -6.27 -13.07 -22.77
CA VAL A 25 -6.52 -13.04 -24.22
C VAL A 25 -7.74 -12.15 -24.45
N THR A 26 -7.58 -11.12 -25.27
CA THR A 26 -8.67 -10.19 -25.62
C THR A 26 -8.87 -10.16 -27.13
N ASN A 27 -10.11 -10.04 -27.55
CA ASN A 27 -10.55 -9.88 -28.94
C ASN A 27 -11.13 -8.48 -29.22
N GLY A 28 -10.67 -7.49 -28.46
CA GLY A 28 -11.17 -6.12 -28.54
C GLY A 28 -12.39 -5.84 -27.66
N LYS A 29 -12.93 -6.84 -26.94
CA LYS A 29 -14.02 -6.65 -25.97
C LYS A 29 -13.47 -6.48 -24.57
N PRO A 30 -14.16 -5.74 -23.68
CA PRO A 30 -13.78 -5.61 -22.28
C PRO A 30 -13.74 -6.98 -21.57
N VAL A 31 -12.66 -7.27 -20.87
CA VAL A 31 -12.47 -8.47 -20.07
C VAL A 31 -12.40 -8.09 -18.59
N LYS A 32 -13.22 -8.73 -17.75
CA LYS A 32 -13.13 -8.57 -16.28
C LYS A 32 -12.20 -9.63 -15.72
N ILE A 33 -11.21 -9.20 -14.98
CA ILE A 33 -10.24 -10.07 -14.32
C ILE A 33 -10.37 -9.89 -12.81
N LYS A 34 -10.44 -11.01 -12.07
CA LYS A 34 -10.34 -11.00 -10.62
C LYS A 34 -8.91 -11.36 -10.25
N ILE A 35 -8.25 -10.48 -9.51
CA ILE A 35 -6.89 -10.69 -9.02
C ILE A 35 -7.00 -11.06 -7.55
N PRO A 36 -6.56 -12.27 -7.14
CA PRO A 36 -6.45 -12.61 -5.73
C PRO A 36 -5.37 -11.73 -5.09
N LEU A 37 -5.69 -11.11 -3.97
CA LEU A 37 -4.73 -10.28 -3.22
C LEU A 37 -3.98 -11.06 -2.14
N THR A 38 -4.20 -12.36 -2.00
CA THR A 38 -3.66 -13.20 -0.91
C THR A 38 -2.13 -13.09 -0.82
N ASP A 39 -1.45 -13.08 -1.95
CA ASP A 39 0.02 -13.04 -2.03
C ASP A 39 0.56 -11.62 -2.25
N VAL A 40 -0.33 -10.64 -2.39
CA VAL A 40 0.04 -9.23 -2.56
C VAL A 40 0.26 -8.62 -1.18
N PRO A 41 1.40 -7.97 -0.89
CA PRO A 41 1.64 -7.37 0.41
C PRO A 41 0.73 -6.18 0.67
N LYS A 42 0.49 -5.88 1.96
CA LYS A 42 -0.21 -4.67 2.35
C LYS A 42 0.55 -3.42 1.88
N GLY A 43 -0.19 -2.45 1.37
CA GLY A 43 0.35 -1.17 0.94
C GLY A 43 0.13 -0.88 -0.54
N ILE A 44 0.90 0.06 -1.07
CA ILE A 44 0.83 0.44 -2.47
C ILE A 44 1.55 -0.61 -3.32
N ASN A 45 0.80 -1.18 -4.24
CA ASN A 45 1.28 -2.12 -5.25
C ASN A 45 0.95 -1.60 -6.64
N THR A 46 1.54 -2.22 -7.64
CA THR A 46 1.38 -1.86 -9.05
C THR A 46 0.71 -2.96 -9.84
N LEU A 47 -0.25 -2.57 -10.65
CA LEU A 47 -0.75 -3.39 -11.74
C LEU A 47 -0.20 -2.87 -13.05
N THR A 48 0.51 -3.74 -13.79
CA THR A 48 1.03 -3.42 -15.12
C THR A 48 0.47 -4.40 -16.14
N VAL A 49 0.03 -3.87 -17.27
CA VAL A 49 -0.37 -4.64 -18.43
C VAL A 49 0.72 -4.55 -19.48
N LEU A 50 1.24 -5.69 -19.90
CA LEU A 50 2.26 -5.81 -20.93
C LEU A 50 1.67 -6.43 -22.19
N ASP A 51 2.25 -6.13 -23.34
CA ASP A 51 1.95 -6.81 -24.60
C ASP A 51 2.66 -8.19 -24.67
N SER A 52 2.49 -8.89 -25.79
CA SER A 52 3.07 -10.23 -26.01
C SER A 52 4.60 -10.25 -26.10
N ILE A 53 5.24 -9.11 -26.26
CA ILE A 53 6.71 -8.96 -26.32
C ILE A 53 7.28 -8.25 -25.08
N GLY A 54 6.44 -8.09 -24.03
CA GLY A 54 6.86 -7.56 -22.73
C GLY A 54 6.87 -6.03 -22.61
N ARG A 55 6.35 -5.29 -23.59
CA ARG A 55 6.27 -3.83 -23.51
C ARG A 55 5.10 -3.39 -22.65
N PRO A 56 5.28 -2.43 -21.73
CA PRO A 56 4.19 -1.92 -20.90
C PRO A 56 3.19 -1.10 -21.73
N LEU A 57 1.92 -1.44 -21.60
CA LEU A 57 0.81 -0.76 -22.26
C LEU A 57 0.06 0.17 -21.29
N ALA A 58 -0.09 -0.26 -20.05
CA ALA A 58 -0.80 0.50 -19.03
C ALA A 58 -0.30 0.09 -17.65
N GLU A 59 -0.38 1.04 -16.73
CA GLU A 59 0.02 0.85 -15.35
C GLU A 59 -0.93 1.59 -14.42
N ARG A 60 -1.22 0.98 -13.25
CA ARG A 60 -2.04 1.57 -12.21
C ARG A 60 -1.54 1.17 -10.84
N LEU A 61 -1.55 2.12 -9.91
CA LEU A 61 -1.38 1.85 -8.49
C LEU A 61 -2.67 1.32 -7.88
N LEU A 62 -2.52 0.44 -6.91
CA LEU A 62 -3.59 -0.01 -6.02
C LEU A 62 -3.07 -0.08 -4.59
N PHE A 63 -3.96 0.05 -3.62
CA PHE A 63 -3.66 -0.21 -2.22
C PHE A 63 -4.32 -1.53 -1.79
N ALA A 64 -3.50 -2.46 -1.28
CA ALA A 64 -3.97 -3.77 -0.82
C ALA A 64 -4.12 -3.82 0.70
N HIS A 65 -5.07 -4.61 1.21
CA HIS A 65 -5.24 -4.98 2.61
C HIS A 65 -5.52 -3.82 3.58
N PHE A 66 -6.56 -3.00 3.29
CA PHE A 66 -7.00 -1.92 4.17
C PHE A 66 -7.35 -2.37 5.60
N ALA A 67 -8.00 -3.53 5.72
CA ALA A 67 -8.43 -4.08 7.01
C ALA A 67 -7.30 -4.65 7.86
N ASP A 68 -6.15 -4.94 7.25
CA ASP A 68 -5.04 -5.68 7.85
C ASP A 68 -4.17 -4.74 8.68
N LYS A 69 -4.65 -4.39 9.87
CA LYS A 69 -3.92 -3.50 10.79
C LYS A 69 -4.09 -3.91 12.24
N PRO A 70 -3.03 -3.76 13.05
CA PRO A 70 -3.15 -3.97 14.48
C PRO A 70 -4.01 -2.88 15.12
N VAL A 71 -4.77 -3.28 16.12
CA VAL A 71 -5.56 -2.38 16.97
C VAL A 71 -4.80 -2.21 18.28
N VAL A 72 -4.45 -0.96 18.61
CA VAL A 72 -3.79 -0.60 19.86
C VAL A 72 -4.80 0.04 20.80
N ASN A 73 -5.11 -0.63 21.90
CA ASN A 73 -5.94 -0.08 22.96
C ASN A 73 -5.04 0.41 24.09
N ILE A 74 -5.22 1.67 24.47
CA ILE A 74 -4.48 2.32 25.55
C ILE A 74 -5.46 2.61 26.68
N SER A 75 -5.11 2.21 27.88
CA SER A 75 -5.86 2.54 29.08
C SER A 75 -4.92 2.96 30.21
N THR A 76 -5.43 3.79 31.10
CA THR A 76 -4.71 4.25 32.28
C THR A 76 -5.43 3.79 33.55
N ASP A 77 -4.71 3.69 34.65
CA ASP A 77 -5.24 3.30 35.96
C ASP A 77 -6.18 4.34 36.57
N SER A 78 -6.15 5.58 36.12
CA SER A 78 -7.05 6.65 36.54
C SER A 78 -7.38 7.62 35.38
N ALA A 79 -8.48 8.31 35.48
CA ALA A 79 -8.87 9.37 34.55
C ALA A 79 -8.21 10.73 34.85
N THR A 80 -7.76 10.94 36.10
CA THR A 80 -7.14 12.18 36.55
C THR A 80 -5.97 11.89 37.48
N TYR A 81 -4.95 12.72 37.40
CA TYR A 81 -3.73 12.55 38.19
C TYR A 81 -3.34 13.89 38.85
N ALA A 82 -2.88 13.81 40.09
CA ALA A 82 -2.23 14.95 40.74
C ALA A 82 -0.85 15.22 40.11
N ILE A 83 -0.33 16.41 40.31
CA ILE A 83 1.01 16.80 39.84
C ILE A 83 2.07 15.83 40.39
N ARG A 84 2.97 15.37 39.52
CA ARG A 84 4.06 14.42 39.84
C ARG A 84 3.59 13.02 40.28
N LYS A 85 2.35 12.65 40.02
CA LYS A 85 1.86 11.29 40.30
C LYS A 85 2.33 10.32 39.22
N GLN A 86 2.71 9.15 39.63
CA GLN A 86 2.99 8.04 38.70
C GLN A 86 1.71 7.61 37.97
N VAL A 87 1.82 7.38 36.68
CA VAL A 87 0.73 6.90 35.80
C VAL A 87 1.05 5.49 35.34
N GLN A 88 0.13 4.56 35.53
CA GLN A 88 0.22 3.23 34.92
C GLN A 88 -0.52 3.23 33.58
N VAL A 89 0.19 2.89 32.51
CA VAL A 89 -0.37 2.79 31.17
C VAL A 89 -0.41 1.32 30.76
N LYS A 90 -1.59 0.82 30.42
CA LYS A 90 -1.79 -0.53 29.90
C LYS A 90 -2.00 -0.45 28.39
N LEU A 91 -1.21 -1.21 27.64
CA LEU A 91 -1.30 -1.35 26.21
C LEU A 91 -1.80 -2.75 25.86
N LYS A 92 -2.81 -2.86 25.02
CA LYS A 92 -3.28 -4.12 24.45
C LYS A 92 -3.23 -4.01 22.93
N ILE A 93 -2.48 -4.92 22.30
CA ILE A 93 -2.34 -4.96 20.85
C ILE A 93 -3.00 -6.24 20.36
N THR A 94 -3.90 -6.08 19.38
CA THR A 94 -4.59 -7.20 18.74
C THR A 94 -4.55 -7.02 17.22
N ASP A 95 -4.71 -8.12 16.49
CA ASP A 95 -4.99 -8.09 15.05
C ASP A 95 -6.45 -7.72 14.76
N ALA A 96 -6.82 -7.74 13.47
CA ALA A 96 -8.18 -7.50 13.02
C ALA A 96 -9.22 -8.52 13.54
N HIS A 97 -8.77 -9.69 14.05
CA HIS A 97 -9.60 -10.74 14.63
C HIS A 97 -9.62 -10.72 16.16
N ASN A 98 -9.13 -9.65 16.80
CA ASN A 98 -8.97 -9.50 18.26
C ASN A 98 -8.01 -10.50 18.92
N LEU A 99 -7.16 -11.18 18.16
CA LEU A 99 -6.13 -12.05 18.70
C LEU A 99 -4.92 -11.21 19.13
N ALA A 100 -4.30 -11.57 20.25
CA ALA A 100 -3.12 -10.88 20.77
C ALA A 100 -1.94 -11.02 19.79
N VAL A 101 -1.30 -9.91 19.49
CA VAL A 101 -0.13 -9.86 18.60
C VAL A 101 1.10 -9.44 19.39
N ALA A 102 2.19 -10.17 19.20
CA ALA A 102 3.50 -9.77 19.72
C ALA A 102 4.09 -8.67 18.80
N GLY A 103 4.69 -7.65 19.38
CA GLY A 103 5.27 -6.54 18.60
C GLY A 103 6.11 -5.60 19.46
N LEU A 104 6.87 -4.75 18.78
CA LEU A 104 7.58 -3.64 19.39
C LEU A 104 6.67 -2.41 19.43
N VAL A 105 6.63 -1.74 20.57
CA VAL A 105 5.81 -0.54 20.78
C VAL A 105 6.71 0.62 21.15
N SER A 106 6.57 1.73 20.43
CA SER A 106 7.14 3.01 20.85
C SER A 106 6.04 3.84 21.50
N VAL A 107 6.33 4.39 22.67
CA VAL A 107 5.40 5.23 23.43
C VAL A 107 5.97 6.62 23.57
N ALA A 108 5.21 7.63 23.16
CA ALA A 108 5.51 9.04 23.36
C ALA A 108 4.40 9.69 24.19
N CYS A 109 4.78 10.49 25.17
CA CYS A 109 3.85 11.27 25.97
C CYS A 109 4.10 12.75 25.72
N VAL A 110 3.07 13.44 25.25
CA VAL A 110 3.12 14.89 24.96
C VAL A 110 1.91 15.61 25.54
N GLN A 111 2.07 16.88 25.85
CA GLN A 111 0.95 17.70 26.31
C GLN A 111 -0.11 17.83 25.21
N ASN A 112 -1.37 17.63 25.56
CA ASN A 112 -2.49 17.64 24.60
C ASN A 112 -2.62 18.96 23.82
N ASN A 113 -2.30 20.10 24.44
CA ASN A 113 -2.32 21.41 23.80
C ASN A 113 -1.17 21.67 22.80
N ARG A 114 -0.20 20.74 22.71
CA ARG A 114 0.89 20.76 21.73
C ARG A 114 0.67 19.85 20.54
N LEU A 115 -0.45 19.14 20.52
CA LEU A 115 -0.80 18.21 19.45
C LEU A 115 -1.77 18.88 18.48
N ASP A 116 -1.37 19.05 17.23
CA ASP A 116 -2.28 19.31 16.11
C ASP A 116 -2.62 17.99 15.43
N LEU A 117 -3.58 17.25 16.01
CA LEU A 117 -3.97 15.93 15.52
C LEU A 117 -4.52 15.94 14.09
N GLN A 118 -4.91 17.12 13.58
CA GLN A 118 -5.40 17.24 12.20
C GLN A 118 -4.27 17.26 11.17
N LYS A 119 -3.07 17.68 11.60
CA LYS A 119 -1.87 17.76 10.74
C LYS A 119 -0.89 16.62 10.96
N MET A 120 -1.15 15.75 11.93
CA MET A 120 -0.25 14.62 12.21
C MET A 120 -0.57 13.43 11.33
N MET A 121 0.41 13.03 10.54
CA MET A 121 0.38 11.75 9.82
C MET A 121 0.60 10.61 10.84
N ASN A 122 -0.27 9.62 10.82
CA ASN A 122 -0.08 8.42 11.64
C ASN A 122 1.01 7.52 11.02
N ILE A 123 1.54 6.58 11.82
CA ILE A 123 2.62 5.68 11.41
C ILE A 123 2.24 4.84 10.20
N GLU A 124 0.98 4.42 10.11
CA GLU A 124 0.47 3.60 9.00
C GLU A 124 0.49 4.39 7.68
N SER A 125 -0.06 5.60 7.68
CA SER A 125 -0.03 6.49 6.50
C SER A 125 1.40 6.87 6.12
N TYR A 126 2.26 7.14 7.10
CA TYR A 126 3.67 7.41 6.85
C TYR A 126 4.34 6.21 6.16
N THR A 127 4.23 5.02 6.75
CA THR A 127 4.92 3.83 6.25
C THR A 127 4.46 3.42 4.85
N TYR A 128 3.15 3.44 4.59
CA TYR A 128 2.60 2.90 3.35
C TYR A 128 2.41 3.92 2.22
N LEU A 129 2.37 5.21 2.51
CA LEU A 129 2.08 6.21 1.48
C LEU A 129 3.29 7.06 1.10
N THR A 130 4.20 7.38 2.03
CA THR A 130 5.29 8.32 1.75
C THR A 130 6.34 7.76 0.79
N GLU A 131 6.51 6.45 0.74
CA GLU A 131 7.46 5.81 -0.19
C GLU A 131 6.92 5.79 -1.64
N GLY A 132 5.61 5.60 -1.80
CA GLY A 132 4.97 5.49 -3.11
C GLY A 132 4.34 6.76 -3.66
N LEU A 133 4.15 7.78 -2.83
CA LEU A 133 3.51 9.04 -3.20
C LEU A 133 4.34 10.23 -2.76
N THR A 134 4.67 11.12 -3.70
CA THR A 134 5.30 12.41 -3.40
C THR A 134 4.24 13.50 -3.28
N ASP A 135 4.40 14.40 -2.31
CA ASP A 135 3.60 15.61 -2.13
C ASP A 135 2.07 15.39 -2.20
N PHE A 136 1.57 14.38 -1.51
CA PHE A 136 0.13 14.17 -1.43
C PHE A 136 -0.51 14.98 -0.29
N PRO A 137 -1.75 15.47 -0.48
CA PRO A 137 -2.46 16.18 0.57
C PRO A 137 -2.78 15.22 1.72
N PHE A 138 -2.24 15.52 2.90
CA PHE A 138 -2.54 14.73 4.08
C PHE A 138 -4.02 14.89 4.46
N LYS A 139 -4.69 13.76 4.66
CA LYS A 139 -6.03 13.69 5.22
C LYS A 139 -6.01 12.71 6.37
N LYS A 140 -6.55 13.12 7.51
CA LYS A 140 -6.76 12.21 8.64
C LYS A 140 -7.58 11.00 8.16
N ASP A 141 -7.20 9.82 8.60
CA ASP A 141 -7.87 8.56 8.27
C ASP A 141 -7.90 8.20 6.76
N ILE A 142 -6.88 8.67 6.00
CA ILE A 142 -6.73 8.36 4.57
C ILE A 142 -6.70 6.85 4.28
N LEU A 143 -6.24 6.03 5.25
CA LEU A 143 -6.24 4.57 5.18
C LEU A 143 -7.41 3.95 5.96
N ALA A 144 -8.51 4.68 6.18
CA ALA A 144 -9.69 4.13 6.82
C ALA A 144 -10.32 3.04 5.95
N ASP A 145 -10.68 1.91 6.58
CA ASP A 145 -11.37 0.79 5.92
C ASP A 145 -12.88 1.06 5.79
N ASN A 146 -13.21 2.15 5.10
CA ASN A 146 -14.57 2.51 4.74
C ASN A 146 -14.62 3.01 3.28
N VAL A 147 -15.80 3.13 2.72
CA VAL A 147 -16.01 3.52 1.32
C VAL A 147 -15.34 4.86 1.02
N ALA A 148 -15.58 5.88 1.85
CA ALA A 148 -15.06 7.23 1.61
C ALA A 148 -13.52 7.30 1.68
N GLY A 149 -12.89 6.53 2.58
CA GLY A 149 -11.44 6.44 2.69
C GLY A 149 -10.83 5.75 1.47
N LYS A 150 -11.41 4.62 1.07
CA LYS A 150 -10.99 3.87 -0.12
C LYS A 150 -11.13 4.68 -1.39
N ASP A 151 -12.28 5.31 -1.61
CA ASP A 151 -12.52 6.14 -2.80
C ASP A 151 -11.56 7.34 -2.87
N TYR A 152 -11.30 7.98 -1.72
CA TYR A 152 -10.34 9.09 -1.68
C TYR A 152 -8.92 8.62 -2.02
N LEU A 153 -8.47 7.50 -1.45
CA LEU A 153 -7.14 6.96 -1.75
C LEU A 153 -7.04 6.50 -3.21
N GLU A 154 -8.07 5.85 -3.76
CA GLU A 154 -8.13 5.47 -5.17
C GLU A 154 -7.95 6.67 -6.10
N GLN A 155 -8.67 7.77 -5.85
CA GLN A 155 -8.53 9.01 -6.60
C GLN A 155 -7.11 9.59 -6.47
N LEU A 156 -6.56 9.57 -5.26
CA LEU A 156 -5.19 10.02 -5.01
C LEU A 156 -4.17 9.20 -5.80
N LEU A 157 -4.29 7.87 -5.79
CA LEU A 157 -3.41 6.97 -6.52
C LEU A 157 -3.50 7.18 -8.04
N LEU A 158 -4.68 7.50 -8.56
CA LEU A 158 -4.86 7.83 -9.98
C LEU A 158 -4.19 9.15 -10.36
N ILE A 159 -4.25 10.16 -9.50
CA ILE A 159 -3.74 11.51 -9.80
C ILE A 159 -2.24 11.64 -9.50
N ARG A 160 -1.80 11.06 -8.37
CA ARG A 160 -0.44 11.22 -7.84
C ARG A 160 0.46 10.02 -8.07
N GLY A 161 -0.05 8.96 -8.67
CA GLY A 161 0.69 7.74 -9.00
C GLY A 161 1.72 7.91 -10.12
N TRP A 162 2.14 9.14 -10.40
CA TRP A 162 3.21 9.43 -11.36
C TRP A 162 4.54 8.95 -10.79
N ARG A 163 5.24 8.13 -11.58
CA ARG A 163 6.38 7.41 -11.08
C ARG A 163 7.70 8.08 -11.32
N LYS A 164 8.59 7.83 -10.36
CA LYS A 164 10.01 8.16 -10.42
C LYS A 164 10.76 7.34 -11.50
N TYR A 165 10.24 6.17 -11.85
CA TYR A 165 10.87 5.27 -12.82
C TYR A 165 10.16 5.35 -14.18
N LYS A 166 10.93 5.63 -15.23
CA LYS A 166 10.49 5.45 -16.62
C LYS A 166 10.81 4.01 -17.00
N TRP A 167 9.88 3.36 -17.72
CA TRP A 167 10.10 1.99 -18.19
C TRP A 167 11.38 1.81 -19.03
N GLN A 168 11.82 2.87 -19.71
CA GLN A 168 13.10 2.92 -20.41
C GLN A 168 14.31 2.68 -19.50
N ASP A 169 14.22 3.05 -18.22
CA ASP A 169 15.29 2.80 -17.25
C ASP A 169 15.30 1.32 -16.81
N VAL A 170 14.14 0.66 -16.83
CA VAL A 170 14.00 -0.77 -16.49
C VAL A 170 14.50 -1.67 -17.64
N GLU A 171 14.27 -1.31 -18.89
CA GLU A 171 14.81 -2.04 -20.05
C GLU A 171 16.35 -2.07 -20.03
N ASN A 172 16.98 -0.99 -19.58
CA ASN A 172 18.44 -0.92 -19.45
C ASN A 172 19.01 -1.79 -18.33
N ILE A 173 18.25 -2.00 -17.24
CA ILE A 173 18.64 -2.86 -16.11
C ILE A 173 18.57 -4.34 -16.53
N THR A 174 17.53 -4.73 -17.27
CA THR A 174 17.35 -6.14 -17.70
C THR A 174 18.45 -6.58 -18.68
N ALA A 175 18.98 -5.67 -19.49
CA ALA A 175 20.10 -5.94 -20.39
C ALA A 175 21.45 -6.09 -19.67
N ALA A 176 21.63 -5.49 -18.50
CA ALA A 176 22.85 -5.58 -17.71
C ALA A 176 22.90 -6.82 -16.81
N ASP A 177 21.74 -7.30 -16.31
CA ASP A 177 21.68 -8.44 -15.38
C ASP A 177 21.72 -9.82 -16.07
N THR A 178 21.49 -9.90 -17.37
CA THR A 178 21.59 -11.17 -18.11
C THR A 178 23.03 -11.68 -18.28
N ASN A 179 24.04 -10.88 -17.92
CA ASN A 179 25.45 -11.27 -17.98
C ASN A 179 26.02 -11.86 -16.68
N ASN A 180 25.25 -11.93 -15.59
CA ASN A 180 25.65 -12.60 -14.36
C ASN A 180 25.02 -13.99 -14.26
N THR A 181 25.39 -14.89 -15.15
CA THR A 181 25.20 -16.32 -14.95
C THR A 181 26.16 -16.77 -13.87
N ILE A 182 25.64 -17.14 -12.73
CA ILE A 182 26.39 -17.77 -11.63
C ILE A 182 26.92 -19.11 -12.16
N SER A 183 28.22 -19.21 -12.22
CA SER A 183 28.96 -20.47 -12.36
C SER A 183 29.06 -21.20 -11.03
#